data_a229d96d52050cc07e2b48668bc5be3b
#
_entry.id   a229d96d52050cc07e2b48668bc5be3b
#
_cell.length_a   1.000
_cell.length_b   1.000
_cell.length_c   1.000
_cell.angle_alpha   90.00
_cell.angle_beta   90.00
_cell.angle_gamma   90.00
#
_symmetry.space_group_name_H-M   'P 1'
#
loop_
_entity.id
_entity.type
_entity.pdbx_description
1 polymer ?
#
loop_
_entity_poly.entity_id
_entity_poly.type
_entity_poly.pdbx_seq_one_letter_code
_entity_poly.pdbx_strand_id
1 'polypeptide(L)'
;MKSSVITFPGSNCDRDMDVALKKFGFKNKMVWHDDVDLPKSDLVVLPGGFSYGDYLRCGSMASKSKIMQSVINFANSGGMVMGICNGFQILVETGLVPGVLLRNKYLEFICKNVFVKINDKKNKYFKNVENEVLEFHIAHNEGNYFCTNDQLKEIEDNNQIAINYCNRNGKIEDQFNPNGSIKSIAGIFNKEKNVLGMMPHPERMIDTSLSGEDGSLFFKNLINNLK
;
A
#
# COMPACT_ATOMS: atom_id res chain seq x y z
N MET A 1 6.65 -15.68 11.16
CA MET A 1 5.45 -15.15 10.47
C MET A 1 5.44 -15.63 9.02
N LYS A 2 4.28 -15.92 8.47
CA LYS A 2 4.09 -16.34 7.08
C LYS A 2 3.48 -15.21 6.29
N SER A 3 3.96 -14.97 5.07
CA SER A 3 3.35 -14.00 4.15
C SER A 3 3.11 -14.62 2.79
N SER A 4 2.17 -14.04 2.06
CA SER A 4 1.93 -14.34 0.65
C SER A 4 1.96 -13.05 -0.15
N VAL A 5 2.76 -13.03 -1.22
CA VAL A 5 2.76 -11.96 -2.23
C VAL A 5 2.03 -12.45 -3.45
N ILE A 6 0.98 -11.75 -3.85
CA ILE A 6 0.17 -12.14 -5.01
C ILE A 6 0.84 -11.57 -6.27
N THR A 7 1.18 -12.45 -7.19
CA THR A 7 1.82 -12.08 -8.46
C THR A 7 0.81 -12.06 -9.59
N PHE A 8 0.69 -10.91 -10.25
CA PHE A 8 -0.15 -10.75 -11.45
C PHE A 8 0.73 -10.63 -12.69
N PRO A 9 0.21 -10.93 -13.88
CA PRO A 9 0.89 -10.60 -15.13
C PRO A 9 1.25 -9.10 -15.16
N GLY A 10 2.52 -8.77 -15.32
CA GLY A 10 3.01 -7.38 -15.29
C GLY A 10 3.35 -6.81 -13.91
N SER A 11 3.17 -7.53 -12.80
CA SER A 11 3.74 -7.15 -11.50
C SER A 11 5.25 -7.18 -11.58
N ASN A 12 5.92 -6.05 -11.34
CA ASN A 12 7.38 -5.94 -11.38
C ASN A 12 8.01 -5.56 -10.04
N CYS A 13 7.21 -5.17 -9.04
CA CYS A 13 7.66 -4.92 -7.67
C CYS A 13 7.40 -6.12 -6.73
N ASP A 14 6.91 -7.23 -7.25
CA ASP A 14 6.65 -8.47 -6.50
C ASP A 14 7.94 -9.07 -5.95
N ARG A 15 9.04 -9.03 -6.73
CA ARG A 15 10.37 -9.48 -6.29
C ARG A 15 10.98 -8.56 -5.24
N ASP A 16 10.84 -7.23 -5.39
CA ASP A 16 11.30 -6.27 -4.39
C ASP A 16 10.60 -6.53 -3.06
N MET A 17 9.29 -6.79 -3.10
CA MET A 17 8.49 -7.13 -1.93
C MET A 17 8.90 -8.47 -1.30
N ASP A 18 9.14 -9.51 -2.11
CA ASP A 18 9.63 -10.82 -1.64
C ASP A 18 10.97 -10.67 -0.91
N VAL A 19 11.91 -9.91 -1.50
CA VAL A 19 13.21 -9.62 -0.89
C VAL A 19 13.05 -8.88 0.44
N ALA A 20 12.20 -7.84 0.47
CA ALA A 20 11.95 -7.07 1.68
C ALA A 20 11.37 -7.96 2.79
N LEU A 21 10.31 -8.71 2.52
CA LEU A 21 9.67 -9.57 3.51
C LEU A 21 10.64 -10.62 4.05
N LYS A 22 11.42 -11.28 3.20
CA LYS A 22 12.42 -12.28 3.62
C LYS A 22 13.55 -11.67 4.45
N LYS A 23 14.05 -10.47 4.05
CA LYS A 23 15.09 -9.72 4.80
C LYS A 23 14.67 -9.47 6.24
N PHE A 24 13.37 -9.20 6.47
CA PHE A 24 12.83 -8.92 7.80
C PHE A 24 12.22 -10.15 8.51
N GLY A 25 12.43 -11.37 7.98
CA GLY A 25 12.15 -12.62 8.67
C GLY A 25 10.77 -13.21 8.42
N PHE A 26 10.05 -12.76 7.40
CA PHE A 26 8.85 -13.45 6.93
C PHE A 26 9.23 -14.69 6.10
N LYS A 27 8.47 -15.78 6.30
CA LYS A 27 8.48 -16.94 5.41
C LYS A 27 7.50 -16.65 4.27
N ASN A 28 7.99 -15.96 3.23
CA ASN A 28 7.14 -15.51 2.12
C ASN A 28 6.93 -16.60 1.07
N LYS A 29 5.71 -16.66 0.52
CA LYS A 29 5.35 -17.42 -0.68
C LYS A 29 4.86 -16.46 -1.76
N MET A 30 5.33 -16.67 -3.00
CA MET A 30 4.76 -16.07 -4.19
C MET A 30 3.53 -16.89 -4.59
N VAL A 31 2.39 -16.23 -4.81
CA VAL A 31 1.11 -16.85 -5.17
C VAL A 31 0.66 -16.29 -6.51
N TRP A 32 0.38 -17.16 -7.48
CA TRP A 32 -0.01 -16.73 -8.80
C TRP A 32 -1.48 -16.30 -8.85
N HIS A 33 -1.79 -15.28 -9.61
CA HIS A 33 -3.14 -14.70 -9.68
C HIS A 33 -4.24 -15.69 -10.10
N ASP A 34 -3.89 -16.75 -10.82
CA ASP A 34 -4.82 -17.78 -11.29
C ASP A 34 -5.02 -18.93 -10.30
N ASP A 35 -4.24 -18.96 -9.21
CA ASP A 35 -4.49 -19.86 -8.08
C ASP A 35 -5.84 -19.50 -7.43
N VAL A 36 -6.50 -20.52 -6.85
CA VAL A 36 -7.77 -20.33 -6.13
C VAL A 36 -7.53 -20.25 -4.62
N ASP A 37 -6.60 -21.06 -4.13
CA ASP A 37 -6.36 -21.23 -2.70
C ASP A 37 -5.25 -20.32 -2.20
N LEU A 38 -5.56 -19.50 -1.20
CA LEU A 38 -4.59 -18.68 -0.51
C LEU A 38 -3.87 -19.56 0.56
N PRO A 39 -2.53 -19.69 0.51
CA PRO A 39 -1.78 -20.37 1.56
C PRO A 39 -2.03 -19.73 2.93
N LYS A 40 -1.96 -20.53 4.01
CA LYS A 40 -2.07 -20.02 5.38
C LYS A 40 -1.01 -18.93 5.61
N SER A 41 -1.47 -17.71 5.82
CA SER A 41 -0.65 -16.50 5.92
C SER A 41 -1.07 -15.66 7.12
N ASP A 42 -0.13 -14.92 7.67
CA ASP A 42 -0.35 -13.89 8.68
C ASP A 42 -0.48 -12.51 8.00
N LEU A 43 0.10 -12.37 6.80
CA LEU A 43 0.07 -11.17 5.96
C LEU A 43 -0.08 -11.56 4.49
N VAL A 44 -0.99 -10.90 3.78
CA VAL A 44 -1.10 -10.96 2.31
C VAL A 44 -0.70 -9.61 1.74
N VAL A 45 0.11 -9.61 0.68
CA VAL A 45 0.57 -8.39 0.00
C VAL A 45 0.19 -8.43 -1.46
N LEU A 46 -0.47 -7.37 -1.91
CA LEU A 46 -0.66 -7.03 -3.32
C LEU A 46 0.46 -6.05 -3.68
N PRO A 47 1.44 -6.46 -4.49
CA PRO A 47 2.63 -5.66 -4.77
C PRO A 47 2.33 -4.55 -5.79
N GLY A 48 3.30 -3.64 -5.94
CA GLY A 48 3.30 -2.67 -7.02
C GLY A 48 3.62 -3.29 -8.38
N GLY A 49 3.50 -2.48 -9.40
CA GLY A 49 3.76 -2.85 -10.78
C GLY A 49 2.70 -2.31 -11.73
N PHE A 50 2.55 -2.99 -12.86
CA PHE A 50 1.60 -2.66 -13.92
C PHE A 50 0.79 -3.91 -14.26
N SER A 51 -0.04 -4.37 -13.31
CA SER A 51 -0.83 -5.59 -13.49
C SER A 51 -1.67 -5.54 -14.77
N TYR A 52 -1.50 -6.57 -15.61
CA TYR A 52 -2.11 -6.65 -16.94
C TYR A 52 -1.79 -5.46 -17.86
N GLY A 53 -0.64 -4.77 -17.64
CA GLY A 53 -0.23 -3.60 -18.42
C GLY A 53 -1.11 -2.37 -18.21
N ASP A 54 -1.81 -2.28 -17.06
CA ASP A 54 -2.76 -1.20 -16.71
C ASP A 54 -3.88 -1.00 -17.76
N TYR A 55 -4.24 -2.06 -18.48
CA TYR A 55 -5.36 -2.03 -19.40
C TYR A 55 -6.65 -1.67 -18.67
N LEU A 56 -7.50 -0.87 -19.33
CA LEU A 56 -8.70 -0.24 -18.78
C LEU A 56 -8.30 0.77 -17.69
N ARG A 57 -8.56 0.46 -16.43
CA ARG A 57 -8.17 1.21 -15.26
C ARG A 57 -7.18 0.38 -14.46
N CYS A 58 -6.12 1.02 -13.91
CA CYS A 58 -5.11 0.32 -13.13
C CYS A 58 -5.74 -0.53 -12.02
N GLY A 59 -5.30 -1.79 -11.91
CA GLY A 59 -5.84 -2.75 -10.93
C GLY A 59 -7.19 -3.41 -11.31
N SER A 60 -7.92 -2.88 -12.28
CA SER A 60 -9.28 -3.36 -12.63
C SER A 60 -9.30 -4.84 -13.06
N MET A 61 -8.40 -5.24 -13.94
CA MET A 61 -8.31 -6.64 -14.36
C MET A 61 -7.82 -7.55 -13.24
N ALA A 62 -6.80 -7.11 -12.51
CA ALA A 62 -6.24 -7.86 -11.38
C ALA A 62 -7.29 -8.12 -10.28
N SER A 63 -8.18 -7.16 -10.02
CA SER A 63 -9.27 -7.31 -9.04
C SER A 63 -10.24 -8.46 -9.34
N LYS A 64 -10.26 -8.95 -10.59
CA LYS A 64 -11.12 -10.07 -11.06
C LYS A 64 -10.36 -11.40 -11.15
N SER A 65 -9.09 -11.44 -10.80
CA SER A 65 -8.30 -12.67 -10.78
C SER A 65 -8.87 -13.67 -9.77
N LYS A 66 -8.69 -14.98 -10.02
CA LYS A 66 -9.28 -16.05 -9.18
C LYS A 66 -8.88 -15.95 -7.72
N ILE A 67 -7.60 -15.69 -7.44
CA ILE A 67 -7.08 -15.59 -6.09
C ILE A 67 -7.73 -14.46 -5.27
N MET A 68 -8.23 -13.40 -5.94
CA MET A 68 -8.77 -12.24 -5.24
C MET A 68 -10.00 -12.54 -4.39
N GLN A 69 -10.80 -13.56 -4.76
CA GLN A 69 -11.90 -13.97 -3.89
C GLN A 69 -11.38 -14.49 -2.53
N SER A 70 -10.30 -15.28 -2.54
CA SER A 70 -9.66 -15.78 -1.33
C SER A 70 -8.98 -14.66 -0.52
N VAL A 71 -8.39 -13.68 -1.19
CA VAL A 71 -7.83 -12.48 -0.53
C VAL A 71 -8.93 -11.65 0.13
N ILE A 72 -10.06 -11.43 -0.54
CA ILE A 72 -11.21 -10.70 0.00
C ILE A 72 -11.78 -11.43 1.22
N ASN A 73 -11.96 -12.75 1.14
CA ASN A 73 -12.44 -13.56 2.26
C ASN A 73 -11.47 -13.51 3.45
N PHE A 74 -10.15 -13.57 3.18
CA PHE A 74 -9.11 -13.43 4.19
C PHE A 74 -9.16 -12.06 4.88
N ALA A 75 -9.29 -10.97 4.11
CA ALA A 75 -9.43 -9.62 4.65
C ALA A 75 -10.69 -9.47 5.52
N ASN A 76 -11.84 -9.94 5.02
CA ASN A 76 -13.12 -9.86 5.73
C ASN A 76 -13.15 -10.71 7.01
N SER A 77 -12.31 -11.74 7.13
CA SER A 77 -12.12 -12.51 8.36
C SER A 77 -11.10 -11.89 9.33
N GLY A 78 -10.65 -10.65 9.07
CA GLY A 78 -9.70 -9.93 9.92
C GLY A 78 -8.22 -10.18 9.58
N GLY A 79 -7.95 -10.88 8.50
CA GLY A 79 -6.58 -11.11 8.00
C GLY A 79 -5.92 -9.81 7.52
N MET A 80 -4.61 -9.69 7.74
CA MET A 80 -3.85 -8.50 7.37
C MET A 80 -3.54 -8.47 5.88
N VAL A 81 -3.98 -7.42 5.18
CA VAL A 81 -3.73 -7.24 3.74
C VAL A 81 -3.07 -5.89 3.47
N MET A 82 -2.00 -5.87 2.71
CA MET A 82 -1.29 -4.65 2.32
C MET A 82 -1.24 -4.54 0.80
N GLY A 83 -1.68 -3.41 0.26
CA GLY A 83 -1.58 -3.08 -1.17
C GLY A 83 -0.64 -1.89 -1.39
N ILE A 84 0.41 -2.09 -2.19
CA ILE A 84 1.41 -1.07 -2.50
C ILE A 84 1.26 -0.62 -3.95
N CYS A 85 1.14 0.68 -4.20
CA CYS A 85 1.03 1.28 -5.53
C CYS A 85 -0.07 0.59 -6.37
N ASN A 86 0.27 -0.23 -7.35
CA ASN A 86 -0.71 -1.02 -8.10
C ASN A 86 -1.56 -1.94 -7.20
N GLY A 87 -0.99 -2.49 -6.13
CA GLY A 87 -1.74 -3.23 -5.11
C GLY A 87 -2.80 -2.38 -4.41
N PHE A 88 -2.53 -1.10 -4.15
CA PHE A 88 -3.53 -0.18 -3.61
C PHE A 88 -4.65 0.09 -4.64
N GLN A 89 -4.30 0.24 -5.92
CA GLN A 89 -5.28 0.35 -7.00
C GLN A 89 -6.20 -0.88 -7.05
N ILE A 90 -5.64 -2.08 -6.88
CA ILE A 90 -6.44 -3.33 -6.79
C ILE A 90 -7.37 -3.32 -5.56
N LEU A 91 -6.89 -2.84 -4.40
CA LEU A 91 -7.72 -2.76 -3.18
C LEU A 91 -8.93 -1.84 -3.34
N VAL A 92 -8.80 -0.70 -4.01
CA VAL A 92 -9.95 0.18 -4.27
C VAL A 92 -10.91 -0.43 -5.29
N GLU A 93 -10.40 -1.14 -6.31
CA GLU A 93 -11.21 -1.83 -7.31
C GLU A 93 -12.02 -3.01 -6.73
N THR A 94 -11.52 -3.65 -5.66
CA THR A 94 -12.24 -4.70 -4.93
C THR A 94 -13.19 -4.16 -3.86
N GLY A 95 -13.13 -2.86 -3.56
CA GLY A 95 -13.90 -2.25 -2.46
C GLY A 95 -13.37 -2.60 -1.06
N LEU A 96 -12.19 -3.19 -0.94
CA LEU A 96 -11.58 -3.50 0.36
C LEU A 96 -11.11 -2.24 1.11
N VAL A 97 -10.85 -1.15 0.40
CA VAL A 97 -10.64 0.19 0.94
C VAL A 97 -11.51 1.20 0.19
N PRO A 98 -11.96 2.29 0.83
CA PRO A 98 -12.82 3.29 0.20
C PRO A 98 -12.07 4.16 -0.81
N GLY A 99 -12.82 4.88 -1.65
CA GLY A 99 -12.31 5.85 -2.62
C GLY A 99 -11.92 5.26 -3.96
N VAL A 100 -11.20 6.04 -4.75
CA VAL A 100 -10.68 5.67 -6.08
C VAL A 100 -9.31 6.30 -6.30
N LEU A 101 -8.52 5.73 -7.20
CA LEU A 101 -7.25 6.30 -7.65
C LEU A 101 -7.42 6.81 -9.08
N LEU A 102 -7.11 8.08 -9.28
CA LEU A 102 -7.20 8.78 -10.55
C LEU A 102 -5.80 9.08 -11.10
N ARG A 103 -5.74 9.53 -12.36
CA ARG A 103 -4.51 10.06 -12.94
C ARG A 103 -3.96 11.21 -12.09
N ASN A 104 -2.63 11.27 -12.00
CA ASN A 104 -1.94 12.37 -11.34
C ASN A 104 -2.39 13.72 -11.89
N LYS A 105 -2.45 14.75 -11.05
CA LYS A 105 -2.96 16.09 -11.36
C LYS A 105 -2.40 16.69 -12.66
N TYR A 106 -1.12 16.42 -12.94
CA TYR A 106 -0.45 16.99 -14.13
C TYR A 106 -0.33 16.00 -15.28
N LEU A 107 -1.00 14.83 -15.20
CA LEU A 107 -1.02 13.77 -16.22
C LEU A 107 0.37 13.19 -16.54
N GLU A 108 1.31 13.30 -15.62
CA GLU A 108 2.69 12.85 -15.76
C GLU A 108 2.95 11.63 -14.87
N PHE A 109 3.84 10.75 -15.33
CA PHE A 109 4.41 9.69 -14.50
C PHE A 109 5.39 10.32 -13.51
N ILE A 110 5.15 10.08 -12.21
CA ILE A 110 5.96 10.65 -11.13
C ILE A 110 6.84 9.54 -10.55
N CYS A 111 8.16 9.75 -10.56
CA CYS A 111 9.15 8.85 -9.98
C CYS A 111 10.12 9.67 -9.14
N LYS A 112 9.95 9.65 -7.80
CA LYS A 112 10.78 10.40 -6.84
C LYS A 112 10.61 9.92 -5.42
N ASN A 113 11.49 10.36 -4.52
CA ASN A 113 11.29 10.23 -3.08
C ASN A 113 10.29 11.27 -2.57
N VAL A 114 9.50 10.88 -1.60
CA VAL A 114 8.49 11.72 -0.92
C VAL A 114 8.55 11.45 0.59
N PHE A 115 8.23 12.47 1.38
CA PHE A 115 8.01 12.28 2.80
C PHE A 115 6.53 12.00 3.07
N VAL A 116 6.27 11.07 3.98
CA VAL A 116 4.93 10.75 4.45
C VAL A 116 4.86 10.84 5.96
N LYS A 117 3.76 11.40 6.46
CA LYS A 117 3.45 11.48 7.88
C LYS A 117 2.48 10.36 8.25
N ILE A 118 2.80 9.62 9.31
CA ILE A 118 1.92 8.60 9.90
C ILE A 118 0.88 9.31 10.78
N ASN A 119 -0.41 9.05 10.55
CA ASN A 119 -1.49 9.69 11.30
C ASN A 119 -1.95 8.87 12.50
N ASP A 120 -1.91 7.54 12.40
CA ASP A 120 -2.34 6.65 13.48
C ASP A 120 -1.31 5.55 13.71
N LYS A 121 -0.76 5.52 14.92
CA LYS A 121 0.17 4.48 15.39
C LYS A 121 -0.52 3.40 16.25
N LYS A 122 -1.84 3.43 16.39
CA LYS A 122 -2.59 2.45 17.22
C LYS A 122 -2.98 1.18 16.46
N ASN A 123 -2.51 1.01 15.22
CA ASN A 123 -2.78 -0.15 14.37
C ASN A 123 -1.54 -1.05 14.22
N LYS A 124 -1.73 -2.26 13.70
CA LYS A 124 -0.64 -3.25 13.55
C LYS A 124 0.42 -2.85 12.52
N TYR A 125 0.12 -1.96 11.58
CA TYR A 125 1.09 -1.54 10.54
C TYR A 125 2.12 -0.56 11.07
N PHE A 126 1.70 0.41 11.93
CA PHE A 126 2.53 1.52 12.36
C PHE A 126 2.79 1.57 13.87
N LYS A 127 2.24 0.62 14.64
CA LYS A 127 2.54 0.53 16.08
C LYS A 127 4.04 0.42 16.30
N ASN A 128 4.57 1.17 17.26
CA ASN A 128 6.01 1.22 17.62
C ASN A 128 6.95 1.78 16.53
N VAL A 129 6.45 2.35 15.44
CA VAL A 129 7.29 3.14 14.55
C VAL A 129 7.70 4.42 15.27
N GLU A 130 9.00 4.60 15.52
CA GLU A 130 9.51 5.74 16.30
C GLU A 130 9.29 7.05 15.56
N ASN A 131 9.68 7.12 14.30
CA ASN A 131 9.54 8.29 13.47
C ASN A 131 8.07 8.49 13.03
N GLU A 132 7.58 9.73 13.12
CA GLU A 132 6.26 10.08 12.55
C GLU A 132 6.33 10.36 11.06
N VAL A 133 7.50 10.75 10.57
CA VAL A 133 7.75 11.06 9.16
C VAL A 133 8.74 10.03 8.62
N LEU A 134 8.39 9.43 7.49
CA LEU A 134 9.22 8.47 6.77
C LEU A 134 9.42 8.94 5.34
N GLU A 135 10.57 8.65 4.76
CA GLU A 135 10.86 8.88 3.35
C GLU A 135 10.65 7.58 2.57
N PHE A 136 9.82 7.65 1.52
CA PHE A 136 9.56 6.53 0.64
C PHE A 136 9.66 6.93 -0.82
N HIS A 137 9.84 5.95 -1.68
CA HIS A 137 9.84 6.12 -3.13
C HIS A 137 8.42 6.02 -3.68
N ILE A 138 8.06 6.85 -4.69
CA ILE A 138 6.85 6.71 -5.49
C ILE A 138 7.21 6.57 -6.97
N ALA A 139 6.44 5.75 -7.70
CA ALA A 139 6.59 5.54 -9.14
C ALA A 139 5.22 5.19 -9.74
N HIS A 140 4.45 6.20 -10.19
CA HIS A 140 3.07 5.99 -10.66
C HIS A 140 2.58 7.08 -11.60
N ASN A 141 1.60 6.73 -12.45
CA ASN A 141 0.83 7.66 -13.28
C ASN A 141 -0.58 7.92 -12.70
N GLU A 142 -1.12 6.95 -11.95
CA GLU A 142 -2.45 6.98 -11.33
C GLU A 142 -2.32 6.78 -9.81
N GLY A 143 -1.97 7.84 -9.09
CA GLY A 143 -1.82 7.81 -7.64
C GLY A 143 -2.64 8.88 -6.92
N ASN A 144 -3.44 9.65 -7.66
CA ASN A 144 -4.27 10.72 -7.12
C ASN A 144 -5.51 10.12 -6.43
N TYR A 145 -5.45 9.99 -5.11
CA TYR A 145 -6.56 9.48 -4.30
C TYR A 145 -7.72 10.49 -4.27
N PHE A 146 -8.90 10.00 -4.60
CA PHE A 146 -10.14 10.77 -4.62
C PHE A 146 -11.28 10.04 -3.91
N CYS A 147 -12.12 10.79 -3.21
CA CYS A 147 -13.38 10.34 -2.66
C CYS A 147 -14.38 11.52 -2.61
N THR A 148 -15.68 11.21 -2.48
CA THR A 148 -16.70 12.24 -2.29
C THR A 148 -16.58 12.90 -0.91
N ASN A 149 -17.19 14.07 -0.71
CA ASN A 149 -17.15 14.77 0.58
C ASN A 149 -17.78 13.92 1.71
N ASP A 150 -18.85 13.17 1.42
CA ASP A 150 -19.48 12.29 2.41
C ASP A 150 -18.57 11.12 2.79
N GLN A 151 -17.93 10.51 1.80
CA GLN A 151 -16.91 9.47 2.04
C GLN A 151 -15.72 10.02 2.82
N LEU A 152 -15.24 11.23 2.48
CA LEU A 152 -14.12 11.85 3.20
C LEU A 152 -14.46 12.06 4.67
N LYS A 153 -15.66 12.54 4.96
CA LYS A 153 -16.12 12.70 6.33
C LYS A 153 -16.15 11.36 7.08
N GLU A 154 -16.67 10.30 6.46
CA GLU A 154 -16.69 8.96 7.07
C GLU A 154 -15.25 8.44 7.32
N ILE A 155 -14.34 8.65 6.36
CA ILE A 155 -12.93 8.29 6.45
C ILE A 155 -12.25 9.02 7.61
N GLU A 156 -12.51 10.32 7.77
CA GLU A 156 -11.96 11.14 8.86
C GLU A 156 -12.56 10.71 10.22
N ASP A 157 -13.87 10.54 10.32
CA ASP A 157 -14.56 10.12 11.54
C ASP A 157 -14.08 8.74 12.04
N ASN A 158 -13.75 7.82 11.13
CA ASN A 158 -13.23 6.49 11.45
C ASN A 158 -11.68 6.44 11.56
N ASN A 159 -10.98 7.58 11.42
CA ASN A 159 -9.51 7.65 11.43
C ASN A 159 -8.87 6.65 10.44
N GLN A 160 -9.38 6.59 9.21
CA GLN A 160 -8.91 5.66 8.19
C GLN A 160 -7.73 6.22 7.37
N ILE A 161 -7.38 7.50 7.48
CA ILE A 161 -6.21 8.06 6.80
C ILE A 161 -4.95 7.51 7.48
N ALA A 162 -4.24 6.62 6.76
CA ALA A 162 -3.05 5.97 7.27
C ALA A 162 -1.84 6.90 7.27
N ILE A 163 -1.55 7.49 6.12
CA ILE A 163 -0.42 8.39 5.88
C ILE A 163 -0.81 9.51 4.92
N ASN A 164 -0.18 10.69 5.10
CA ASN A 164 -0.30 11.82 4.18
C ASN A 164 1.07 12.20 3.61
N TYR A 165 1.10 12.70 2.37
CA TYR A 165 2.27 13.40 1.85
C TYR A 165 2.55 14.66 2.67
N CYS A 166 3.82 14.89 2.98
CA CYS A 166 4.25 16.02 3.78
C CYS A 166 5.66 16.49 3.39
N ASN A 167 6.17 17.51 4.04
CA ASN A 167 7.59 17.84 4.00
C ASN A 167 8.39 17.03 5.03
N ARG A 168 9.72 17.18 5.03
CA ARG A 168 10.63 16.51 5.96
C ARG A 168 10.32 16.77 7.45
N ASN A 169 9.66 17.88 7.76
CA ASN A 169 9.28 18.24 9.13
C ASN A 169 7.84 17.81 9.47
N GLY A 170 7.17 17.02 8.62
CA GLY A 170 5.82 16.50 8.84
C GLY A 170 4.70 17.52 8.57
N LYS A 171 4.99 18.67 7.92
CA LYS A 171 3.97 19.66 7.56
C LYS A 171 3.27 19.23 6.28
N ILE A 172 1.95 19.09 6.36
CA ILE A 172 1.08 18.72 5.24
C ILE A 172 0.63 20.00 4.55
N GLU A 173 1.06 20.21 3.30
CA GLU A 173 0.72 21.36 2.47
C GLU A 173 0.63 20.91 1.01
N ASP A 174 -0.19 21.61 0.20
CA ASP A 174 -0.44 21.27 -1.20
C ASP A 174 0.83 21.21 -2.06
N GLN A 175 1.83 22.02 -1.75
CA GLN A 175 3.12 22.03 -2.48
C GLN A 175 3.93 20.73 -2.30
N PHE A 176 3.66 19.94 -1.24
CA PHE A 176 4.30 18.64 -0.99
C PHE A 176 3.44 17.47 -1.45
N ASN A 177 2.24 17.74 -1.96
CA ASN A 177 1.37 16.75 -2.56
C ASN A 177 1.78 16.49 -4.02
N PRO A 178 2.39 15.35 -4.33
CA PRO A 178 2.99 15.16 -5.65
C PRO A 178 1.96 14.92 -6.75
N ASN A 179 0.78 14.39 -6.42
CA ASN A 179 -0.13 13.79 -7.39
C ASN A 179 -1.56 14.38 -7.37
N GLY A 180 -1.85 15.29 -6.43
CA GLY A 180 -3.15 15.94 -6.31
C GLY A 180 -4.17 15.19 -5.44
N SER A 181 -3.76 14.18 -4.69
CA SER A 181 -4.62 13.44 -3.76
C SER A 181 -5.36 14.36 -2.80
N ILE A 182 -6.66 14.10 -2.59
CA ILE A 182 -7.46 14.86 -1.61
C ILE A 182 -6.80 14.82 -0.23
N LYS A 183 -6.72 15.97 0.45
CA LYS A 183 -6.06 16.07 1.78
C LYS A 183 -4.63 15.53 1.81
N SER A 184 -3.92 15.49 0.69
CA SER A 184 -2.58 14.89 0.56
C SER A 184 -2.52 13.41 1.01
N ILE A 185 -3.62 12.65 0.91
CA ILE A 185 -3.68 11.25 1.32
C ILE A 185 -2.72 10.43 0.44
N ALA A 186 -1.76 9.76 1.09
CA ALA A 186 -0.80 8.86 0.45
C ALA A 186 -1.13 7.39 0.70
N GLY A 187 -1.95 7.09 1.71
CA GLY A 187 -2.43 5.76 2.05
C GLY A 187 -3.60 5.77 3.01
N ILE A 188 -4.41 4.73 2.94
CA ILE A 188 -5.68 4.61 3.66
C ILE A 188 -5.89 3.20 4.21
N PHE A 189 -6.61 3.10 5.31
CA PHE A 189 -7.10 1.85 5.88
C PHE A 189 -8.55 1.56 5.47
N ASN A 190 -8.94 0.29 5.53
CA ASN A 190 -10.34 -0.06 5.71
C ASN A 190 -10.80 0.31 7.14
N LYS A 191 -12.10 0.18 7.43
CA LYS A 191 -12.68 0.55 8.73
C LYS A 191 -12.08 -0.23 9.90
N GLU A 192 -11.81 -1.51 9.72
CA GLU A 192 -11.24 -2.44 10.70
C GLU A 192 -9.71 -2.29 10.87
N LYS A 193 -9.05 -1.49 10.03
CA LYS A 193 -7.60 -1.23 9.99
C LYS A 193 -6.74 -2.49 9.82
N ASN A 194 -7.29 -3.54 9.24
CA ASN A 194 -6.55 -4.73 8.84
C ASN A 194 -6.17 -4.74 7.36
N VAL A 195 -6.70 -3.83 6.55
CA VAL A 195 -6.31 -3.62 5.15
C VAL A 195 -5.69 -2.23 5.00
N LEU A 196 -4.47 -2.17 4.48
CA LEU A 196 -3.74 -0.94 4.18
C LEU A 196 -3.48 -0.84 2.69
N GLY A 197 -3.92 0.25 2.05
CA GLY A 197 -3.50 0.65 0.71
C GLY A 197 -2.63 1.89 0.78
N MET A 198 -1.49 1.91 0.09
CA MET A 198 -0.62 3.08 0.01
C MET A 198 0.12 3.16 -1.33
N MET A 199 0.32 4.38 -1.84
CA MET A 199 1.07 4.61 -3.09
C MET A 199 2.59 4.49 -2.94
N PRO A 200 3.20 4.95 -1.82
CA PRO A 200 4.63 4.82 -1.62
C PRO A 200 5.11 3.38 -1.44
N HIS A 201 6.37 3.13 -1.84
CA HIS A 201 7.04 1.82 -1.88
C HIS A 201 8.03 1.66 -0.73
N PRO A 202 7.63 1.15 0.45
CA PRO A 202 8.56 0.88 1.54
C PRO A 202 9.59 -0.21 1.19
N GLU A 203 9.24 -1.18 0.34
CA GLU A 203 10.10 -2.27 -0.09
C GLU A 203 11.32 -1.80 -0.90
N ARG A 204 11.27 -0.58 -1.45
CA ARG A 204 12.38 0.03 -2.18
C ARG A 204 13.29 0.92 -1.33
N MET A 205 12.98 1.07 -0.03
CA MET A 205 13.75 1.89 0.92
C MET A 205 14.26 1.03 2.10
N ILE A 206 14.87 -0.12 1.78
CA ILE A 206 15.37 -1.11 2.74
C ILE A 206 16.90 -1.25 2.75
N ASP A 207 17.61 -0.43 1.96
CA ASP A 207 19.04 -0.50 1.83
C ASP A 207 19.62 0.88 1.48
N THR A 208 20.48 1.41 2.34
CA THR A 208 21.15 2.71 2.15
C THR A 208 22.01 2.77 0.89
N SER A 209 22.54 1.64 0.43
CA SER A 209 23.34 1.58 -0.79
C SER A 209 22.51 1.76 -2.06
N LEU A 210 21.19 1.57 -1.97
CA LEU A 210 20.26 1.69 -3.10
C LEU A 210 19.46 2.99 -3.07
N SER A 211 18.79 3.28 -1.96
CA SER A 211 17.86 4.43 -1.93
C SER A 211 17.55 4.98 -0.53
N GLY A 212 17.70 4.20 0.54
CA GLY A 212 17.40 4.62 1.92
C GLY A 212 16.94 3.48 2.81
N GLU A 213 16.65 3.78 4.09
CA GLU A 213 16.39 2.76 5.12
C GLU A 213 15.03 2.89 5.84
N ASP A 214 14.22 3.89 5.54
CA ASP A 214 12.96 4.10 6.26
C ASP A 214 11.96 2.95 6.05
N GLY A 215 12.04 2.25 4.92
CA GLY A 215 11.32 1.00 4.70
C GLY A 215 11.76 -0.12 5.64
N SER A 216 13.04 -0.14 6.04
CA SER A 216 13.54 -1.09 7.04
C SER A 216 12.88 -0.88 8.41
N LEU A 217 12.64 0.38 8.81
CA LEU A 217 11.90 0.69 10.03
C LEU A 217 10.47 0.19 9.95
N PHE A 218 9.80 0.42 8.82
CA PHE A 218 8.44 -0.06 8.59
C PHE A 218 8.34 -1.59 8.70
N PHE A 219 9.17 -2.37 7.97
CA PHE A 219 9.09 -3.83 7.98
C PHE A 219 9.52 -4.46 9.30
N LYS A 220 10.54 -3.92 10.00
CA LYS A 220 10.93 -4.38 11.34
C LYS A 220 9.79 -4.25 12.34
N ASN A 221 9.08 -3.10 12.30
CA ASN A 221 7.93 -2.88 13.17
C ASN A 221 6.75 -3.77 12.79
N LEU A 222 6.46 -3.89 11.50
CA LEU A 222 5.37 -4.74 11.00
C LEU A 222 5.49 -6.18 11.50
N ILE A 223 6.66 -6.82 11.34
CA ILE A 223 6.86 -8.20 11.80
C ILE A 223 6.77 -8.34 13.33
N ASN A 224 7.24 -7.34 14.08
CA ASN A 224 7.16 -7.36 15.55
C ASN A 224 5.72 -7.19 16.05
N ASN A 225 4.90 -6.43 15.34
CA ASN A 225 3.49 -6.18 15.69
C ASN A 225 2.56 -7.35 15.30
N LEU A 226 3.02 -8.24 14.42
CA LEU A 226 2.29 -9.44 14.03
C LEU A 226 2.64 -10.68 14.87
N LYS A 227 3.72 -10.65 15.64
CA LYS A 227 4.07 -11.67 16.62
C LYS A 227 3.15 -11.61 17.85
#